data_7eecb9f7db0ae20fe2e8c1fc42ece493
#
_entry.id   7eecb9f7db0ae20fe2e8c1fc42ece493
#
_cell.length_a   1.000
_cell.length_b   1.000
_cell.length_c   1.000
_cell.angle_alpha   90.00
_cell.angle_beta   90.00
_cell.angle_gamma   90.00
#
_symmetry.space_group_name_H-M   'P 1'
#
loop_
_entity.id
_entity.type
_entity.pdbx_description
1 polymer ?
#
loop_
_entity_poly.entity_id
_entity_poly.type
_entity_poly.pdbx_seq_one_letter_code
_entity_poly.pdbx_strand_id
1 'polypeptide(L)'
;MTRPQSRRDFIWNFSRVMGVAGAYTAMEALGLVAEAGPYAGPPEVGNMLGAGRRVVILGAGISGLVAAHELKKAGYTVTVLEARQRPGGRVWTVRGGSVLEHDHLPPQRCQFGAGQYFNAGAARIPSVHTSVLDYCRDLGVKLETHVNESGASKFVN
;
A
#
# COMPACT_ATOMS: atom_id res chain seq x y z
N MET A 1 -29.23 25.53 -21.63
CA MET A 1 -29.10 25.29 -20.16
C MET A 1 -27.81 24.61 -19.90
N THR A 2 -26.83 25.31 -19.36
CA THR A 2 -25.52 24.75 -18.98
C THR A 2 -25.69 23.92 -17.69
N ARG A 3 -25.26 22.67 -17.74
CA ARG A 3 -25.28 21.77 -16.58
C ARG A 3 -24.44 22.38 -15.45
N PRO A 4 -24.92 22.46 -14.21
CA PRO A 4 -24.12 23.00 -13.12
C PRO A 4 -22.85 22.16 -12.96
N GLN A 5 -21.70 22.81 -12.95
CA GLN A 5 -20.40 22.13 -12.76
C GLN A 5 -20.33 21.51 -11.37
N SER A 6 -20.05 20.22 -11.32
CA SER A 6 -19.78 19.52 -10.06
C SER A 6 -18.38 19.84 -9.55
N ARG A 7 -18.12 19.64 -8.24
CA ARG A 7 -16.76 19.73 -7.67
C ARG A 7 -15.76 18.84 -8.42
N ARG A 8 -16.22 17.67 -8.89
CA ARG A 8 -15.40 16.72 -9.66
C ARG A 8 -15.05 17.30 -11.03
N ASP A 9 -16.00 17.94 -11.72
CA ASP A 9 -15.76 18.57 -13.01
C ASP A 9 -14.77 19.73 -12.88
N PHE A 10 -14.85 20.50 -11.79
CA PHE A 10 -13.90 21.57 -11.48
C PHE A 10 -12.49 21.03 -11.31
N ILE A 11 -12.28 20.01 -10.46
CA ILE A 11 -10.97 19.39 -10.23
C ILE A 11 -10.42 18.81 -11.53
N TRP A 12 -11.26 18.13 -12.32
CA TRP A 12 -10.85 17.56 -13.60
C TRP A 12 -10.40 18.62 -14.60
N ASN A 13 -11.17 19.69 -14.76
CA ASN A 13 -10.82 20.78 -15.66
C ASN A 13 -9.56 21.53 -15.18
N PHE A 14 -9.45 21.75 -13.88
CA PHE A 14 -8.27 22.41 -13.28
C PHE A 14 -7.00 21.58 -13.45
N SER A 15 -7.07 20.25 -13.26
CA SER A 15 -5.95 19.35 -13.45
C SER A 15 -5.44 19.30 -14.89
N ARG A 16 -6.32 19.50 -15.87
CA ARG A 16 -5.95 19.55 -17.30
C ARG A 16 -5.12 20.78 -17.63
N VAL A 17 -5.31 21.89 -16.91
CA VAL A 17 -4.61 23.17 -17.14
C VAL A 17 -3.35 23.27 -16.28
N MET A 18 -3.45 22.89 -15.03
CA MET A 18 -2.39 23.09 -14.02
C MET A 18 -1.60 21.81 -13.68
N GLY A 19 -1.95 20.69 -14.32
CA GLY A 19 -1.33 19.40 -14.04
C GLY A 19 -1.72 18.80 -12.67
N VAL A 20 -1.05 17.71 -12.30
CA VAL A 20 -1.34 16.96 -11.07
C VAL A 20 -1.10 17.78 -9.80
N ALA A 21 -0.03 18.61 -9.79
CA ALA A 21 0.28 19.48 -8.65
C ALA A 21 -0.84 20.51 -8.41
N GLY A 22 -1.34 21.15 -9.49
CA GLY A 22 -2.45 22.08 -9.40
C GLY A 22 -3.74 21.41 -8.91
N ALA A 23 -4.02 20.18 -9.37
CA ALA A 23 -5.17 19.43 -8.89
C ALA A 23 -5.06 19.14 -7.38
N TYR A 24 -3.88 18.78 -6.90
CA TYR A 24 -3.65 18.54 -5.48
C TYR A 24 -3.89 19.81 -4.64
N THR A 25 -3.32 20.96 -5.05
CA THR A 25 -3.54 22.25 -4.39
C THR A 25 -5.02 22.67 -4.38
N ALA A 26 -5.74 22.42 -5.47
CA ALA A 26 -7.17 22.69 -5.52
C ALA A 26 -7.96 21.77 -4.57
N MET A 27 -7.57 20.52 -4.43
CA MET A 27 -8.18 19.57 -3.50
C MET A 27 -7.93 19.99 -2.04
N GLU A 28 -6.71 20.45 -1.71
CA GLU A 28 -6.37 20.99 -0.39
C GLU A 28 -7.24 22.23 -0.08
N ALA A 29 -7.29 23.21 -0.98
CA ALA A 29 -8.08 24.43 -0.81
C ALA A 29 -9.59 24.17 -0.65
N LEU A 30 -10.10 23.08 -1.23
CA LEU A 30 -11.49 22.65 -1.10
C LEU A 30 -11.74 21.76 0.13
N GLY A 31 -10.71 21.50 0.96
CA GLY A 31 -10.82 20.61 2.12
C GLY A 31 -11.09 19.15 1.75
N LEU A 32 -10.72 18.74 0.53
CA LEU A 32 -10.90 17.37 0.03
C LEU A 32 -9.69 16.47 0.31
N VAL A 33 -8.57 17.08 0.70
CA VAL A 33 -7.38 16.37 1.19
C VAL A 33 -7.44 16.46 2.71
N ALA A 34 -7.57 15.32 3.36
CA ALA A 34 -7.43 15.26 4.81
C ALA A 34 -5.95 15.51 5.15
N GLU A 35 -5.65 16.51 5.95
CA GLU A 35 -4.35 16.60 6.59
C GLU A 35 -4.20 15.38 7.50
N ALA A 36 -3.24 14.52 7.17
CA ALA A 36 -2.87 13.43 8.05
C ALA A 36 -2.17 14.07 9.27
N GLY A 37 -2.83 14.07 10.39
CA GLY A 37 -2.20 14.39 11.67
C GLY A 37 -1.02 13.45 11.95
N PRO A 38 -0.18 13.77 12.94
CA PRO A 38 0.89 12.88 13.37
C PRO A 38 0.32 11.49 13.66
N TYR A 39 1.03 10.45 13.24
CA TYR A 39 0.60 9.09 13.53
C TYR A 39 0.59 8.85 15.06
N ALA A 40 -0.57 8.52 15.59
CA ALA A 40 -0.81 8.31 17.03
C ALA A 40 -1.00 6.84 17.41
N GLY A 41 -0.72 5.93 16.50
CA GLY A 41 -0.95 4.49 16.66
C GLY A 41 -1.96 3.93 15.65
N PRO A 42 -2.22 2.62 15.68
CA PRO A 42 -3.29 2.01 14.90
C PRO A 42 -4.64 2.64 15.25
N PRO A 43 -5.60 2.72 14.29
CA PRO A 43 -6.88 3.34 14.56
C PRO A 43 -7.64 2.59 15.65
N GLU A 44 -8.12 3.30 16.66
CA GLU A 44 -9.01 2.76 17.68
C GLU A 44 -10.43 2.65 17.10
N VAL A 45 -10.70 1.58 16.38
CA VAL A 45 -12.04 1.27 15.91
C VAL A 45 -12.78 0.56 17.04
N GLY A 46 -13.85 1.16 17.54
CA GLY A 46 -14.60 0.61 18.67
C GLY A 46 -15.02 -0.84 18.45
N ASN A 47 -14.89 -1.65 19.49
CA ASN A 47 -15.25 -3.06 19.47
C ASN A 47 -16.74 -3.24 19.13
N MET A 48 -17.04 -4.21 18.27
CA MET A 48 -18.40 -4.59 17.88
C MET A 48 -19.18 -3.58 17.01
N LEU A 49 -18.57 -2.48 16.54
CA LEU A 49 -19.24 -1.56 15.60
C LEU A 49 -19.69 -2.25 14.31
N GLY A 50 -18.98 -3.31 13.93
CA GLY A 50 -19.23 -4.09 12.73
C GLY A 50 -20.14 -5.31 12.92
N ALA A 51 -20.66 -5.56 14.11
CA ALA A 51 -21.47 -6.75 14.40
C ALA A 51 -22.65 -6.90 13.41
N GLY A 52 -22.71 -8.04 12.73
CA GLY A 52 -23.72 -8.32 11.71
C GLY A 52 -23.53 -7.60 10.37
N ARG A 53 -22.50 -6.79 10.20
CA ARG A 53 -22.21 -6.05 8.96
C ARG A 53 -21.11 -6.74 8.16
N ARG A 54 -21.27 -6.71 6.83
CA ARG A 54 -20.29 -7.24 5.89
C ARG A 54 -19.64 -6.12 5.10
N VAL A 55 -18.34 -6.24 4.89
CA VAL A 55 -17.52 -5.31 4.09
C VAL A 55 -16.77 -6.09 3.03
N VAL A 56 -16.74 -5.56 1.81
CA VAL A 56 -15.92 -6.07 0.72
C VAL A 56 -14.82 -5.05 0.45
N ILE A 57 -13.58 -5.52 0.46
CA ILE A 57 -12.39 -4.70 0.15
C ILE A 57 -11.86 -5.15 -1.20
N LEU A 58 -11.63 -4.19 -2.09
CA LEU A 58 -11.08 -4.42 -3.42
C LEU A 58 -9.57 -4.18 -3.39
N GLY A 59 -8.81 -5.27 -3.55
CA GLY A 59 -7.36 -5.29 -3.57
C GLY A 59 -6.73 -5.75 -2.25
N ALA A 60 -5.85 -6.75 -2.35
CA ALA A 60 -5.06 -7.30 -1.24
C ALA A 60 -3.64 -6.71 -1.19
N GLY A 61 -3.47 -5.43 -1.51
CA GLY A 61 -2.27 -4.66 -1.20
C GLY A 61 -2.17 -4.32 0.28
N ILE A 62 -1.08 -3.71 0.73
CA ILE A 62 -0.86 -3.35 2.15
C ILE A 62 -2.06 -2.57 2.72
N SER A 63 -2.54 -1.55 2.04
CA SER A 63 -3.67 -0.73 2.52
C SER A 63 -4.95 -1.55 2.69
N GLY A 64 -5.27 -2.42 1.73
CA GLY A 64 -6.45 -3.29 1.81
C GLY A 64 -6.33 -4.33 2.92
N LEU A 65 -5.13 -4.90 3.12
CA LEU A 65 -4.88 -5.86 4.20
C LEU A 65 -4.96 -5.21 5.58
N VAL A 66 -4.41 -4.00 5.76
CA VAL A 66 -4.53 -3.22 7.00
C VAL A 66 -5.99 -2.88 7.28
N ALA A 67 -6.72 -2.37 6.27
CA ALA A 67 -8.14 -2.10 6.43
C ALA A 67 -8.93 -3.36 6.82
N ALA A 68 -8.62 -4.51 6.20
CA ALA A 68 -9.24 -5.80 6.55
C ALA A 68 -8.94 -6.19 8.01
N HIS A 69 -7.71 -6.01 8.45
CA HIS A 69 -7.27 -6.32 9.81
C HIS A 69 -8.03 -5.48 10.83
N GLU A 70 -8.07 -4.16 10.66
CA GLU A 70 -8.72 -3.25 11.59
C GLU A 70 -10.25 -3.43 11.61
N LEU A 71 -10.87 -3.57 10.45
CA LEU A 71 -12.31 -3.82 10.37
C LEU A 71 -12.69 -5.17 11.01
N LYS A 72 -11.84 -6.20 10.86
CA LYS A 72 -12.06 -7.49 11.50
C LYS A 72 -11.97 -7.35 13.03
N LYS A 73 -11.01 -6.61 13.57
CA LYS A 73 -10.92 -6.29 15.00
C LYS A 73 -12.18 -5.57 15.49
N ALA A 74 -12.75 -4.70 14.67
CA ALA A 74 -14.00 -4.00 14.96
C ALA A 74 -15.28 -4.87 14.82
N GLY A 75 -15.16 -6.15 14.52
CA GLY A 75 -16.28 -7.09 14.45
C GLY A 75 -16.99 -7.19 13.09
N TYR A 76 -16.45 -6.58 12.03
CA TYR A 76 -16.99 -6.75 10.68
C TYR A 76 -16.66 -8.13 10.10
N THR A 77 -17.57 -8.67 9.30
CA THR A 77 -17.26 -9.78 8.40
C THR A 77 -16.63 -9.23 7.14
N VAL A 78 -15.33 -9.45 6.96
CA VAL A 78 -14.55 -8.85 5.87
C VAL A 78 -14.26 -9.87 4.78
N THR A 79 -14.51 -9.49 3.53
CA THR A 79 -14.10 -10.22 2.32
C THR A 79 -13.14 -9.34 1.53
N VAL A 80 -11.97 -9.87 1.18
CA VAL A 80 -10.99 -9.18 0.32
C VAL A 80 -11.01 -9.83 -1.06
N LEU A 81 -11.22 -9.04 -2.10
CA LEU A 81 -11.15 -9.46 -3.49
C LEU A 81 -9.85 -8.95 -4.10
N GLU A 82 -9.04 -9.84 -4.64
CA GLU A 82 -7.77 -9.54 -5.30
C GLU A 82 -7.81 -9.99 -6.75
N ALA A 83 -7.40 -9.11 -7.67
CA ALA A 83 -7.40 -9.40 -9.10
C ALA A 83 -6.26 -10.36 -9.52
N ARG A 84 -5.14 -10.33 -8.78
CA ARG A 84 -3.99 -11.22 -9.02
C ARG A 84 -4.11 -12.48 -8.19
N GLN A 85 -3.34 -13.50 -8.56
CA GLN A 85 -3.28 -14.76 -7.82
C GLN A 85 -2.40 -14.68 -6.55
N ARG A 86 -2.05 -13.49 -6.08
CA ARG A 86 -1.25 -13.26 -4.89
C ARG A 86 -1.64 -11.97 -4.16
N PRO A 87 -1.59 -11.94 -2.84
CA PRO A 87 -1.68 -10.70 -2.06
C PRO A 87 -0.38 -9.89 -2.13
N GLY A 88 -0.37 -8.72 -1.49
CA GLY A 88 0.80 -7.86 -1.31
C GLY A 88 0.89 -6.71 -2.32
N GLY A 89 0.24 -6.82 -3.48
CA GLY A 89 0.26 -5.77 -4.50
C GLY A 89 1.69 -5.45 -4.97
N ARG A 90 2.15 -4.22 -4.71
CA ARG A 90 3.52 -3.75 -5.02
C ARG A 90 4.60 -4.28 -4.06
N VAL A 91 4.22 -4.85 -2.93
CA VAL A 91 5.15 -5.58 -2.05
C VAL A 91 5.20 -7.02 -2.54
N TRP A 92 6.33 -7.39 -3.12
CA TRP A 92 6.50 -8.71 -3.72
C TRP A 92 7.92 -9.22 -3.55
N THR A 93 8.04 -10.40 -2.95
CA THR A 93 9.29 -11.14 -2.87
C THR A 93 9.28 -12.21 -3.96
N VAL A 94 10.17 -12.07 -4.93
CA VAL A 94 10.39 -13.04 -6.01
C VAL A 94 11.31 -14.15 -5.49
N ARG A 95 10.91 -15.39 -5.71
CA ARG A 95 11.65 -16.60 -5.34
C ARG A 95 11.69 -17.57 -6.52
N GLY A 96 12.47 -18.61 -6.43
CA GLY A 96 12.46 -19.66 -7.44
C GLY A 96 11.06 -20.17 -7.74
N GLY A 97 10.71 -20.25 -9.01
CA GLY A 97 9.37 -20.63 -9.47
C GLY A 97 8.35 -19.51 -9.55
N SER A 98 8.63 -18.31 -9.00
CA SER A 98 7.74 -17.15 -9.19
C SER A 98 7.55 -16.84 -10.67
N VAL A 99 6.32 -16.58 -11.08
CA VAL A 99 5.97 -16.26 -12.47
C VAL A 99 5.67 -14.77 -12.58
N LEU A 100 6.32 -14.10 -13.51
CA LEU A 100 6.04 -12.74 -13.92
C LEU A 100 5.24 -12.79 -15.23
N GLU A 101 4.00 -12.33 -15.17
CA GLU A 101 3.13 -12.19 -16.33
C GLU A 101 3.32 -10.82 -16.98
N HIS A 102 3.36 -10.78 -18.30
CA HIS A 102 3.49 -9.57 -19.10
C HIS A 102 2.33 -9.49 -20.10
N ASP A 103 1.88 -8.28 -20.38
CA ASP A 103 0.77 -8.06 -21.33
C ASP A 103 1.17 -8.42 -22.78
N HIS A 104 2.46 -8.29 -23.12
CA HIS A 104 2.95 -8.42 -24.51
C HIS A 104 4.13 -9.39 -24.67
N LEU A 105 4.56 -10.06 -23.61
CA LEU A 105 5.68 -11.00 -23.63
C LEU A 105 5.26 -12.34 -23.00
N PRO A 106 5.93 -13.44 -23.37
CA PRO A 106 5.71 -14.71 -22.69
C PRO A 106 5.98 -14.58 -21.17
N PRO A 107 5.24 -15.33 -20.33
CA PRO A 107 5.49 -15.35 -18.90
C PRO A 107 6.93 -15.77 -18.60
N GLN A 108 7.57 -15.05 -17.69
CA GLN A 108 8.92 -15.38 -17.23
C GLN A 108 8.86 -16.07 -15.87
N ARG A 109 9.60 -17.17 -15.73
CA ARG A 109 9.72 -17.91 -14.48
C ARG A 109 11.09 -17.65 -13.85
N CYS A 110 11.08 -17.23 -12.60
CA CYS A 110 12.30 -17.01 -11.83
C CYS A 110 13.05 -18.33 -11.61
N GLN A 111 14.37 -18.31 -11.88
CA GLN A 111 15.28 -19.47 -11.78
C GLN A 111 16.14 -19.45 -10.52
N PHE A 112 15.79 -18.68 -9.50
CA PHE A 112 16.56 -18.60 -8.25
C PHE A 112 16.65 -19.98 -7.59
N GLY A 113 17.82 -20.28 -7.04
CA GLY A 113 18.05 -21.47 -6.23
C GLY A 113 17.34 -21.39 -4.86
N ALA A 114 17.37 -22.51 -4.14
CA ALA A 114 16.78 -22.58 -2.81
C ALA A 114 17.38 -21.52 -1.87
N GLY A 115 16.54 -20.80 -1.14
CA GLY A 115 16.93 -19.73 -0.21
C GLY A 115 17.19 -18.37 -0.85
N GLN A 116 17.38 -18.30 -2.17
CA GLN A 116 17.58 -17.03 -2.86
C GLN A 116 16.25 -16.30 -3.07
N TYR A 117 16.27 -14.98 -2.95
CA TYR A 117 15.09 -14.15 -3.19
C TYR A 117 15.47 -12.73 -3.61
N PHE A 118 14.51 -12.04 -4.18
CA PHE A 118 14.60 -10.63 -4.53
C PHE A 118 13.31 -9.91 -4.17
N ASN A 119 13.42 -8.82 -3.43
CA ASN A 119 12.29 -7.95 -3.13
C ASN A 119 12.08 -6.97 -4.28
N ALA A 120 11.12 -7.26 -5.15
CA ALA A 120 10.83 -6.49 -6.36
C ALA A 120 10.01 -5.22 -6.10
N GLY A 121 9.85 -4.82 -4.86
CA GLY A 121 9.11 -3.64 -4.45
C GLY A 121 9.72 -3.01 -3.23
N ALA A 122 8.93 -2.83 -2.18
CA ALA A 122 9.40 -2.34 -0.90
C ALA A 122 10.36 -3.35 -0.28
N ALA A 123 11.63 -2.97 -0.14
CA ALA A 123 12.69 -3.84 0.39
C ALA A 123 13.15 -3.43 1.79
N ARG A 124 12.83 -2.21 2.22
CA ARG A 124 13.32 -1.62 3.47
C ARG A 124 12.21 -0.82 4.15
N ILE A 125 12.26 -0.80 5.48
CA ILE A 125 11.36 0.00 6.32
C ILE A 125 12.21 1.05 7.04
N PRO A 126 12.15 2.32 6.64
CA PRO A 126 12.80 3.40 7.39
C PRO A 126 12.28 3.51 8.81
N SER A 127 13.15 3.89 9.75
CA SER A 127 12.79 4.04 11.17
C SER A 127 11.68 5.07 11.43
N VAL A 128 11.51 6.01 10.51
CA VAL A 128 10.44 7.03 10.59
C VAL A 128 9.06 6.48 10.18
N HIS A 129 8.98 5.29 9.59
CA HIS A 129 7.73 4.64 9.22
C HIS A 129 7.11 3.92 10.42
N THR A 130 6.83 4.67 11.48
CA THR A 130 6.35 4.16 12.77
C THR A 130 5.10 3.30 12.64
N SER A 131 4.15 3.67 11.77
CA SER A 131 2.95 2.89 11.52
C SER A 131 3.25 1.47 11.00
N VAL A 132 4.19 1.33 10.08
CA VAL A 132 4.58 0.01 9.55
C VAL A 132 5.29 -0.80 10.62
N LEU A 133 6.17 -0.16 11.40
CA LEU A 133 6.90 -0.80 12.49
C LEU A 133 5.96 -1.29 13.59
N ASP A 134 4.90 -0.54 13.91
CA ASP A 134 3.89 -0.95 14.87
C ASP A 134 3.15 -2.20 14.40
N TYR A 135 2.67 -2.22 13.15
CA TYR A 135 2.04 -3.43 12.60
C TYR A 135 3.02 -4.62 12.53
N CYS A 136 4.30 -4.38 12.22
CA CYS A 136 5.30 -5.45 12.28
C CYS A 136 5.41 -6.04 13.69
N ARG A 137 5.40 -5.19 14.72
CA ARG A 137 5.46 -5.59 16.12
C ARG A 137 4.20 -6.35 16.53
N ASP A 138 3.02 -5.80 16.23
CA ASP A 138 1.73 -6.38 16.58
C ASP A 138 1.49 -7.75 15.92
N LEU A 139 1.97 -7.90 14.68
CA LEU A 139 1.83 -9.14 13.91
C LEU A 139 3.02 -10.10 14.10
N GLY A 140 3.98 -9.78 14.97
CA GLY A 140 5.13 -10.62 15.26
C GLY A 140 6.09 -10.81 14.08
N VAL A 141 6.14 -9.84 13.15
CA VAL A 141 7.07 -9.88 12.02
C VAL A 141 8.50 -9.63 12.51
N LYS A 142 9.39 -10.57 12.27
CA LYS A 142 10.82 -10.42 12.59
C LYS A 142 11.45 -9.40 11.65
N LEU A 143 12.10 -8.42 12.24
CA LEU A 143 12.83 -7.39 11.52
C LEU A 143 14.33 -7.56 11.78
N GLU A 144 15.13 -7.28 10.76
CA GLU A 144 16.59 -7.26 10.84
C GLU A 144 17.11 -5.89 10.46
N THR A 145 18.20 -5.46 11.09
CA THR A 145 18.86 -4.21 10.73
C THR A 145 19.50 -4.33 9.37
N HIS A 146 19.14 -3.44 8.45
CA HIS A 146 19.75 -3.36 7.15
C HIS A 146 20.67 -2.14 7.08
N VAL A 147 21.97 -2.38 6.86
CA VAL A 147 22.96 -1.32 6.69
C VAL A 147 23.09 -1.02 5.19
N ASN A 148 22.68 0.17 4.79
CA ASN A 148 22.72 0.60 3.40
C ASN A 148 24.11 0.96 2.92
N GLU A 149 24.92 1.47 3.82
CA GLU A 149 26.25 1.99 3.53
C GLU A 149 27.21 1.55 4.62
N SER A 150 28.34 1.02 4.22
CA SER A 150 29.42 0.65 5.11
C SER A 150 30.69 1.33 4.63
N GLY A 151 31.37 2.04 5.52
CA GLY A 151 32.68 2.65 5.21
C GLY A 151 33.76 1.65 4.81
N ALA A 152 33.49 0.35 5.01
CA ALA A 152 34.36 -0.72 4.57
C ALA A 152 34.03 -1.25 3.15
N SER A 153 32.93 -0.80 2.55
CA SER A 153 32.57 -1.18 1.18
C SER A 153 33.52 -0.52 0.19
N LYS A 154 34.21 -1.35 -0.59
CA LYS A 154 35.12 -0.89 -1.65
C LYS A 154 34.54 -1.31 -3.00
N PHE A 155 34.49 -0.38 -3.93
CA PHE A 155 34.30 -0.72 -5.34
C PHE A 155 35.65 -1.24 -5.87
N VAL A 156 35.67 -2.45 -6.38
CA VAL A 156 36.81 -3.00 -7.09
C VAL A 156 36.53 -2.80 -8.58
N ASN A 157 37.34 -1.95 -9.23
CA ASN A 157 37.30 -1.78 -10.69
C ASN A 157 38.03 -2.92 -11.37
#